data_fcdb4d8e52a8ad35838b51f3a03ef5c3
#
_entry.id   fcdb4d8e52a8ad35838b51f3a03ef5c3
#
_cell.length_a   1.000
_cell.length_b   1.000
_cell.length_c   1.000
_cell.angle_alpha   90.00
_cell.angle_beta   90.00
_cell.angle_gamma   90.00
#
_symmetry.space_group_name_H-M   'P 1'
#
loop_
_entity.id
_entity.type
_entity.pdbx_description
1 polymer ?
#
loop_
_entity_poly.entity_id
_entity_poly.type
_entity_poly.pdbx_seq_one_letter_code
_entity_poly.pdbx_strand_id
1 'polypeptide(L)'
;MNDIKYIGLDVHQATISAAVLDSTGKLLMESVLETRASTILQFIHGLRGSVQVTFEEGTCAAWLHDLLKPHVANVLVCDPRKNALLQSGNKNDRIDARKLADLFRNGLLCPVYHGENGVRALQELARSYLALNRDVTRVMNRVKAIYRSWAIPCAGQRVYAPRYRSEFLGQISEVAVRRRAEIYYQQLDGLRSLRQQVRRDLLAESGKHGATKLLRQIPSIGSIRAALLIALMQTPHRFRTKRQLWAYSGLALKTSASGEYRFEEGQLKRSKKFLAIRGLNVNHNPDLKNIFKGAAIRAAAVPGPFQQFYAVLVATGMKPTMARLTLARKIAAITLIVWKKGVRFDAQYLKQQAA
;
A
#
# COMPACT_ATOMS: atom_id res chain seq x y z
N MET A 1 5.92 -41.83 -1.55
CA MET A 1 5.36 -40.72 -2.33
C MET A 1 4.91 -39.61 -1.35
N ASN A 2 5.40 -38.40 -1.50
CA ASN A 2 4.92 -37.29 -0.67
C ASN A 2 3.45 -37.02 -1.02
N ASP A 3 2.54 -37.37 -0.12
CA ASP A 3 1.09 -37.06 -0.25
C ASP A 3 0.84 -35.57 -0.02
N ILE A 4 1.14 -34.78 -1.06
CA ILE A 4 0.93 -33.32 -1.01
C ILE A 4 -0.51 -33.00 -1.45
N LYS A 5 -1.21 -32.23 -0.66
CA LYS A 5 -2.55 -31.72 -0.96
C LYS A 5 -2.54 -30.23 -1.15
N TYR A 6 -3.11 -29.76 -2.25
CA TYR A 6 -3.28 -28.36 -2.59
C TYR A 6 -4.72 -27.95 -2.34
N ILE A 7 -4.91 -26.97 -1.47
CA ILE A 7 -6.23 -26.51 -1.05
C ILE A 7 -6.42 -25.07 -1.52
N GLY A 8 -7.47 -24.83 -2.28
CA GLY A 8 -7.97 -23.50 -2.60
C GLY A 8 -9.17 -23.18 -1.72
N LEU A 9 -9.15 -22.00 -1.10
CA LEU A 9 -10.24 -21.50 -0.29
C LEU A 9 -10.81 -20.24 -0.93
N ASP A 10 -12.08 -20.25 -1.30
CA ASP A 10 -12.82 -19.05 -1.64
C ASP A 10 -13.56 -18.57 -0.39
N VAL A 11 -13.13 -17.40 0.13
CA VAL A 11 -13.43 -16.94 1.49
C VAL A 11 -14.47 -15.84 1.46
N HIS A 12 -15.65 -16.13 1.98
CA HIS A 12 -16.73 -15.19 2.21
C HIS A 12 -16.94 -14.89 3.69
N GLN A 13 -17.82 -13.94 4.00
CA GLN A 13 -18.07 -13.50 5.38
C GLN A 13 -18.61 -14.64 6.26
N ALA A 14 -19.54 -15.43 5.76
CA ALA A 14 -20.22 -16.49 6.51
C ALA A 14 -19.67 -17.88 6.22
N THR A 15 -19.21 -18.12 5.00
CA THR A 15 -18.81 -19.43 4.49
C THR A 15 -17.50 -19.39 3.71
N ILE A 16 -16.83 -20.52 3.65
CA ILE A 16 -15.64 -20.74 2.84
C ILE A 16 -15.90 -21.97 1.98
N SER A 17 -15.79 -21.84 0.66
CA SER A 17 -15.74 -22.95 -0.25
C SER A 17 -14.32 -23.48 -0.35
N ALA A 18 -14.11 -24.76 -0.03
CA ALA A 18 -12.81 -25.42 -0.07
C ALA A 18 -12.77 -26.49 -1.16
N ALA A 19 -11.69 -26.51 -1.92
CA ALA A 19 -11.40 -27.58 -2.88
C ALA A 19 -10.01 -28.15 -2.59
N VAL A 20 -9.90 -29.47 -2.53
CA VAL A 20 -8.67 -30.22 -2.25
C VAL A 20 -8.26 -31.01 -3.49
N LEU A 21 -7.07 -30.72 -4.02
CA LEU A 21 -6.44 -31.43 -5.13
C LEU A 21 -5.23 -32.24 -4.65
N ASP A 22 -4.96 -33.35 -5.29
CA ASP A 22 -3.68 -34.05 -5.13
C ASP A 22 -2.56 -33.42 -5.97
N SER A 23 -1.36 -34.00 -5.91
CA SER A 23 -0.19 -33.54 -6.67
C SER A 23 -0.38 -33.66 -8.20
N THR A 24 -1.29 -34.48 -8.68
CA THR A 24 -1.60 -34.66 -10.12
C THR A 24 -2.63 -33.63 -10.62
N GLY A 25 -3.34 -32.99 -9.70
CA GLY A 25 -4.44 -32.05 -9.99
C GLY A 25 -5.83 -32.70 -9.98
N LYS A 26 -5.91 -34.00 -9.54
CA LYS A 26 -7.19 -34.69 -9.35
C LYS A 26 -7.91 -34.09 -8.13
N LEU A 27 -9.19 -33.79 -8.30
CA LEU A 27 -10.04 -33.38 -7.21
C LEU A 27 -10.30 -34.54 -6.24
N LEU A 28 -9.91 -34.36 -4.99
CA LEU A 28 -10.13 -35.34 -3.92
C LEU A 28 -11.40 -35.03 -3.13
N MET A 29 -11.65 -33.76 -2.82
CA MET A 29 -12.77 -33.34 -1.99
C MET A 29 -13.16 -31.89 -2.23
N GLU A 30 -14.43 -31.61 -2.01
CA GLU A 30 -14.96 -30.26 -1.87
C GLU A 30 -15.79 -30.16 -0.59
N SER A 31 -15.75 -29.00 0.04
CA SER A 31 -16.52 -28.75 1.25
C SER A 31 -16.93 -27.27 1.32
N VAL A 32 -18.02 -27.02 2.02
CA VAL A 32 -18.40 -25.65 2.42
C VAL A 32 -18.31 -25.60 3.94
N LEU A 33 -17.52 -24.67 4.45
CA LEU A 33 -17.21 -24.51 5.86
C LEU A 33 -17.79 -23.20 6.37
N GLU A 34 -18.16 -23.16 7.64
CA GLU A 34 -18.39 -21.87 8.31
C GLU A 34 -17.08 -21.10 8.43
N THR A 35 -17.14 -19.78 8.28
CA THR A 35 -15.97 -18.88 8.51
C THR A 35 -15.74 -18.73 10.03
N ARG A 36 -15.39 -19.84 10.68
CA ARG A 36 -15.11 -19.99 12.10
C ARG A 36 -13.81 -20.77 12.31
N ALA A 37 -12.96 -20.30 13.22
CA ALA A 37 -11.64 -20.90 13.45
C ALA A 37 -11.72 -22.40 13.75
N SER A 38 -12.62 -22.85 14.64
CA SER A 38 -12.79 -24.24 15.00
C SER A 38 -13.15 -25.14 13.82
N THR A 39 -14.10 -24.72 12.99
CA THR A 39 -14.55 -25.46 11.79
C THR A 39 -13.43 -25.59 10.75
N ILE A 40 -12.69 -24.47 10.52
CA ILE A 40 -11.56 -24.44 9.58
C ILE A 40 -10.45 -25.37 10.07
N LEU A 41 -10.06 -25.29 11.34
CA LEU A 41 -9.01 -26.14 11.90
C LEU A 41 -9.41 -27.62 11.93
N GLN A 42 -10.66 -27.93 12.25
CA GLN A 42 -11.18 -29.30 12.17
C GLN A 42 -11.07 -29.87 10.76
N PHE A 43 -11.42 -29.11 9.74
CA PHE A 43 -11.26 -29.49 8.36
C PHE A 43 -9.79 -29.75 8.00
N ILE A 44 -8.88 -28.83 8.35
CA ILE A 44 -7.45 -28.97 8.08
C ILE A 44 -6.85 -30.19 8.78
N HIS A 45 -7.16 -30.41 10.06
CA HIS A 45 -6.65 -31.55 10.85
C HIS A 45 -7.22 -32.89 10.38
N GLY A 46 -8.37 -32.90 9.72
CA GLY A 46 -8.93 -34.10 9.10
C GLY A 46 -8.19 -34.57 7.84
N LEU A 47 -7.31 -33.74 7.27
CA LEU A 47 -6.56 -34.05 6.06
C LEU A 47 -5.22 -34.73 6.41
N ARG A 48 -4.91 -35.81 5.73
CA ARG A 48 -3.61 -36.52 5.86
C ARG A 48 -2.62 -36.00 4.82
N GLY A 49 -1.32 -36.04 5.13
CA GLY A 49 -0.24 -35.66 4.24
C GLY A 49 0.22 -34.17 4.41
N SER A 50 1.00 -33.69 3.46
CA SER A 50 1.53 -32.34 3.45
C SER A 50 0.51 -31.36 2.87
N VAL A 51 -0.11 -30.57 3.71
CA VAL A 51 -1.18 -29.63 3.34
C VAL A 51 -0.60 -28.27 2.93
N GLN A 52 -0.96 -27.80 1.73
CA GLN A 52 -0.63 -26.49 1.21
C GLN A 52 -1.92 -25.72 0.91
N VAL A 53 -2.07 -24.51 1.42
CA VAL A 53 -3.32 -23.75 1.35
C VAL A 53 -3.12 -22.43 0.62
N THR A 54 -4.09 -22.06 -0.21
CA THR A 54 -4.15 -20.73 -0.84
C THR A 54 -5.54 -20.12 -0.77
N PHE A 55 -5.58 -18.80 -0.74
CA PHE A 55 -6.79 -18.00 -0.82
C PHE A 55 -6.46 -16.56 -1.28
N GLU A 56 -7.49 -15.82 -1.70
CA GLU A 56 -7.31 -14.45 -2.14
C GLU A 56 -7.17 -13.45 -0.99
N GLU A 57 -6.40 -12.37 -1.24
CA GLU A 57 -6.32 -11.23 -0.33
C GLU A 57 -7.68 -10.56 -0.18
N GLY A 58 -8.20 -10.52 1.04
CA GLY A 58 -9.50 -9.97 1.40
C GLY A 58 -9.54 -9.50 2.85
N THR A 59 -10.73 -9.18 3.34
CA THR A 59 -10.92 -8.64 4.69
C THR A 59 -10.43 -9.58 5.79
N CYS A 60 -10.65 -10.89 5.64
CA CYS A 60 -10.26 -11.92 6.61
C CYS A 60 -8.86 -12.49 6.36
N ALA A 61 -8.17 -12.09 5.28
CA ALA A 61 -6.94 -12.75 4.83
C ALA A 61 -5.83 -12.80 5.89
N ALA A 62 -5.60 -11.70 6.60
CA ALA A 62 -4.56 -11.66 7.64
C ALA A 62 -4.89 -12.59 8.82
N TRP A 63 -6.15 -12.62 9.26
CA TRP A 63 -6.61 -13.50 10.32
C TRP A 63 -6.50 -14.98 9.90
N LEU A 64 -6.96 -15.31 8.69
CA LEU A 64 -6.95 -16.67 8.18
C LEU A 64 -5.51 -17.18 7.93
N HIS A 65 -4.62 -16.32 7.43
CA HIS A 65 -3.21 -16.64 7.28
C HIS A 65 -2.58 -17.03 8.62
N ASP A 66 -2.80 -16.21 9.67
CA ASP A 66 -2.23 -16.47 10.99
C ASP A 66 -2.82 -17.71 11.65
N LEU A 67 -4.14 -17.96 11.43
CA LEU A 67 -4.82 -19.16 11.90
C LEU A 67 -4.24 -20.42 11.27
N LEU A 68 -3.98 -20.42 9.96
CA LEU A 68 -3.57 -21.60 9.21
C LEU A 68 -2.06 -21.88 9.29
N LYS A 69 -1.23 -20.85 9.37
CA LYS A 69 0.24 -20.95 9.30
C LYS A 69 0.86 -21.98 10.24
N PRO A 70 0.41 -22.15 11.51
CA PRO A 70 0.95 -23.18 12.42
C PRO A 70 0.53 -24.62 12.07
N HIS A 71 -0.52 -24.81 11.25
CA HIS A 71 -1.17 -26.09 11.04
C HIS A 71 -0.96 -26.69 9.66
N VAL A 72 -0.32 -25.97 8.73
CA VAL A 72 -0.10 -26.42 7.35
C VAL A 72 1.34 -26.20 6.91
N ALA A 73 1.79 -26.93 5.90
CA ALA A 73 3.15 -26.83 5.39
C ALA A 73 3.43 -25.48 4.70
N ASN A 74 2.42 -24.92 4.03
CA ASN A 74 2.54 -23.64 3.35
C ASN A 74 1.18 -22.93 3.26
N VAL A 75 1.18 -21.61 3.47
CA VAL A 75 0.04 -20.73 3.20
C VAL A 75 0.46 -19.66 2.21
N LEU A 76 -0.21 -19.59 1.07
CA LEU A 76 0.00 -18.56 0.07
C LEU A 76 -1.26 -17.73 -0.08
N VAL A 77 -1.20 -16.45 0.27
CA VAL A 77 -2.27 -15.49 -0.02
C VAL A 77 -1.99 -14.84 -1.37
N CYS A 78 -2.95 -14.83 -2.29
CA CYS A 78 -2.74 -14.30 -3.64
C CYS A 78 -3.43 -12.97 -3.88
N ASP A 79 -2.88 -12.17 -4.83
CA ASP A 79 -3.43 -10.86 -5.23
C ASP A 79 -4.51 -11.06 -6.32
N PRO A 80 -5.81 -10.87 -5.99
CA PRO A 80 -6.91 -11.09 -6.95
C PRO A 80 -6.82 -10.19 -8.20
N ARG A 81 -6.12 -9.05 -8.10
CA ARG A 81 -5.97 -8.11 -9.21
C ARG A 81 -4.93 -8.55 -10.24
N LYS A 82 -4.05 -9.49 -9.88
CA LYS A 82 -2.99 -9.98 -10.75
C LYS A 82 -3.27 -11.35 -11.34
N ASN A 83 -4.31 -12.01 -10.87
CA ASN A 83 -4.68 -13.35 -11.32
C ASN A 83 -5.78 -13.29 -12.39
N ALA A 84 -5.43 -12.85 -13.61
CA ALA A 84 -6.39 -12.78 -14.72
C ALA A 84 -7.05 -14.13 -15.03
N LEU A 85 -6.35 -15.25 -14.79
CA LEU A 85 -6.88 -16.61 -14.99
C LEU A 85 -8.04 -16.97 -14.06
N LEU A 86 -8.12 -16.36 -12.87
CA LEU A 86 -9.26 -16.52 -11.95
C LEU A 86 -10.52 -15.81 -12.46
N GLN A 87 -10.37 -14.81 -13.31
CA GLN A 87 -11.50 -14.01 -13.82
C GLN A 87 -12.15 -14.61 -15.07
N SER A 88 -11.54 -15.63 -15.69
CA SER A 88 -12.01 -16.25 -16.92
C SER A 88 -13.00 -17.38 -16.63
N GLY A 89 -14.10 -17.46 -17.40
CA GLY A 89 -15.09 -18.53 -17.38
C GLY A 89 -16.22 -18.35 -16.35
N ASN A 90 -16.98 -19.43 -16.11
CA ASN A 90 -18.11 -19.41 -15.19
C ASN A 90 -17.63 -19.17 -13.75
N LYS A 91 -18.37 -18.32 -13.03
CA LYS A 91 -18.13 -18.01 -11.62
C LYS A 91 -19.09 -18.78 -10.73
N ASN A 92 -18.52 -19.54 -9.82
CA ASN A 92 -19.21 -20.20 -8.71
C ASN A 92 -18.14 -20.46 -7.65
N ASP A 93 -18.45 -20.23 -6.38
CA ASP A 93 -17.52 -20.35 -5.24
C ASP A 93 -16.74 -21.68 -5.26
N ARG A 94 -17.38 -22.80 -5.64
CA ARG A 94 -16.69 -24.11 -5.79
C ARG A 94 -15.69 -24.10 -6.93
N ILE A 95 -16.06 -23.51 -8.09
CA ILE A 95 -15.17 -23.40 -9.26
C ILE A 95 -14.00 -22.50 -8.94
N ASP A 96 -14.22 -21.40 -8.23
CA ASP A 96 -13.17 -20.46 -7.87
C ASP A 96 -12.21 -21.08 -6.85
N ALA A 97 -12.70 -21.86 -5.87
CA ALA A 97 -11.85 -22.65 -4.97
C ALA A 97 -11.00 -23.68 -5.73
N ARG A 98 -11.58 -24.40 -6.71
CA ARG A 98 -10.80 -25.36 -7.55
C ARG A 98 -9.72 -24.66 -8.38
N LYS A 99 -10.06 -23.55 -9.03
CA LYS A 99 -9.10 -22.74 -9.79
C LYS A 99 -7.95 -22.25 -8.94
N LEU A 100 -8.24 -21.77 -7.71
CA LEU A 100 -7.21 -21.36 -6.75
C LEU A 100 -6.27 -22.52 -6.42
N ALA A 101 -6.79 -23.70 -6.11
CA ALA A 101 -5.98 -24.89 -5.81
C ALA A 101 -5.10 -25.29 -6.99
N ASP A 102 -5.64 -25.31 -8.21
CA ASP A 102 -4.90 -25.70 -9.41
C ASP A 102 -3.85 -24.68 -9.81
N LEU A 103 -4.16 -23.39 -9.76
CA LEU A 103 -3.18 -22.32 -10.01
C LEU A 103 -2.06 -22.32 -8.97
N PHE A 104 -2.39 -22.64 -7.71
CA PHE A 104 -1.39 -22.78 -6.66
C PHE A 104 -0.45 -23.95 -6.91
N ARG A 105 -0.99 -25.12 -7.25
CA ARG A 105 -0.24 -26.31 -7.61
C ARG A 105 0.75 -26.04 -8.75
N ASN A 106 0.33 -25.29 -9.75
CA ASN A 106 1.12 -24.93 -10.92
C ASN A 106 2.06 -23.71 -10.70
N GLY A 107 2.09 -23.11 -9.51
CA GLY A 107 2.94 -21.94 -9.21
C GLY A 107 2.58 -20.65 -9.98
N LEU A 108 1.34 -20.54 -10.44
CA LEU A 108 0.85 -19.45 -11.27
C LEU A 108 0.23 -18.27 -10.47
N LEU A 109 0.12 -18.42 -9.15
CA LEU A 109 -0.43 -17.37 -8.29
C LEU A 109 0.60 -16.28 -7.98
N CYS A 110 0.14 -15.03 -7.97
CA CYS A 110 0.96 -13.90 -7.52
C CYS A 110 0.81 -13.70 -6.01
N PRO A 111 1.85 -14.00 -5.20
CA PRO A 111 1.73 -13.92 -3.75
C PRO A 111 1.61 -12.49 -3.23
N VAL A 112 0.79 -12.31 -2.19
CA VAL A 112 0.78 -11.15 -1.31
C VAL A 112 1.67 -11.43 -0.10
N TYR A 113 2.46 -10.46 0.29
CA TYR A 113 3.35 -10.62 1.44
C TYR A 113 2.57 -10.52 2.75
N HIS A 114 2.53 -11.60 3.49
CA HIS A 114 2.12 -11.66 4.90
C HIS A 114 3.37 -11.89 5.76
N GLY A 115 3.79 -10.84 6.47
CA GLY A 115 4.98 -10.88 7.34
C GLY A 115 4.69 -11.47 8.71
N GLU A 116 5.75 -11.79 9.44
CA GLU A 116 5.64 -12.20 10.84
C GLU A 116 5.07 -11.09 11.72
N ASN A 117 4.41 -11.47 12.81
CA ASN A 117 3.46 -10.65 13.58
C ASN A 117 4.01 -9.41 14.30
N GLY A 118 5.33 -9.16 14.30
CA GLY A 118 5.97 -8.09 15.08
C GLY A 118 5.58 -6.64 14.73
N VAL A 119 4.89 -6.41 13.62
CA VAL A 119 4.46 -5.06 13.18
C VAL A 119 2.93 -4.90 13.12
N ARG A 120 2.16 -5.89 13.55
CA ARG A 120 0.69 -5.87 13.41
C ARG A 120 0.04 -4.71 14.17
N ALA A 121 0.42 -4.51 15.43
CA ALA A 121 -0.08 -3.40 16.23
C ALA A 121 0.23 -2.05 15.56
N LEU A 122 1.44 -1.88 15.04
CA LEU A 122 1.83 -0.68 14.31
C LEU A 122 1.02 -0.50 13.01
N GLN A 123 0.69 -1.60 12.31
CA GLN A 123 -0.15 -1.56 11.11
C GLN A 123 -1.58 -1.08 11.42
N GLU A 124 -2.21 -1.58 12.48
CA GLU A 124 -3.57 -1.17 12.86
C GLU A 124 -3.62 0.32 13.27
N LEU A 125 -2.63 0.78 14.04
CA LEU A 125 -2.50 2.19 14.38
C LEU A 125 -2.22 3.07 13.15
N ALA A 126 -1.41 2.59 12.20
CA ALA A 126 -1.18 3.29 10.93
C ALA A 126 -2.45 3.37 10.07
N ARG A 127 -3.24 2.29 9.98
CA ARG A 127 -4.54 2.28 9.28
C ARG A 127 -5.49 3.30 9.89
N SER A 128 -5.62 3.31 11.22
CA SER A 128 -6.45 4.24 11.97
C SER A 128 -6.00 5.69 11.76
N TYR A 129 -4.70 5.97 11.84
CA TYR A 129 -4.14 7.29 11.60
C TYR A 129 -4.40 7.79 10.17
N LEU A 130 -4.20 6.94 9.16
CA LEU A 130 -4.44 7.28 7.76
C LEU A 130 -5.93 7.49 7.46
N ALA A 131 -6.81 6.68 8.04
CA ALA A 131 -8.26 6.85 7.93
C ALA A 131 -8.70 8.20 8.50
N LEU A 132 -8.30 8.52 9.74
CA LEU A 132 -8.62 9.79 10.39
C LEU A 132 -8.07 10.99 9.61
N ASN A 133 -6.89 10.90 8.99
CA ASN A 133 -6.39 11.98 8.13
C ASN A 133 -7.28 12.22 6.89
N ARG A 134 -7.80 11.13 6.28
CA ARG A 134 -8.75 11.24 5.14
C ARG A 134 -10.05 11.89 5.60
N ASP A 135 -10.57 11.49 6.78
CA ASP A 135 -11.83 12.01 7.32
C ASP A 135 -11.71 13.49 7.71
N VAL A 136 -10.62 13.88 8.37
CA VAL A 136 -10.31 15.30 8.65
C VAL A 136 -10.30 16.10 7.34
N THR A 137 -9.63 15.62 6.30
CA THR A 137 -9.57 16.31 5.01
C THR A 137 -10.95 16.40 4.36
N ARG A 138 -11.76 15.32 4.45
CA ARG A 138 -13.13 15.30 3.93
C ARG A 138 -14.02 16.33 4.61
N VAL A 139 -13.96 16.42 5.96
CA VAL A 139 -14.74 17.41 6.71
C VAL A 139 -14.25 18.84 6.44
N MET A 140 -12.93 19.04 6.36
CA MET A 140 -12.37 20.33 5.96
C MET A 140 -12.89 20.80 4.58
N ASN A 141 -12.97 19.88 3.62
CA ASN A 141 -13.53 20.20 2.31
C ASN A 141 -15.03 20.52 2.37
N ARG A 142 -15.81 19.81 3.22
CA ARG A 142 -17.22 20.11 3.45
C ARG A 142 -17.43 21.48 4.05
N VAL A 143 -16.62 21.89 5.05
CA VAL A 143 -16.66 23.24 5.62
C VAL A 143 -16.43 24.28 4.53
N LYS A 144 -15.38 24.14 3.71
CA LYS A 144 -15.12 25.07 2.61
C LYS A 144 -16.22 25.09 1.56
N ALA A 145 -16.84 23.94 1.27
CA ALA A 145 -17.92 23.85 0.30
C ALA A 145 -19.13 24.71 0.74
N ILE A 146 -19.46 24.74 2.04
CA ILE A 146 -20.53 25.61 2.56
C ILE A 146 -20.22 27.08 2.26
N TYR A 147 -19.04 27.56 2.67
CA TYR A 147 -18.69 28.97 2.45
C TYR A 147 -18.66 29.36 0.97
N ARG A 148 -18.10 28.47 0.13
CA ARG A 148 -18.06 28.70 -1.32
C ARG A 148 -19.46 28.75 -1.95
N SER A 149 -20.40 27.92 -1.49
CA SER A 149 -21.78 27.95 -2.01
C SER A 149 -22.54 29.21 -1.66
N TRP A 150 -22.02 30.02 -0.73
CA TRP A 150 -22.54 31.33 -0.35
C TRP A 150 -21.63 32.49 -0.78
N ALA A 151 -20.73 32.22 -1.74
CA ALA A 151 -19.75 33.21 -2.23
C ALA A 151 -18.88 33.83 -1.14
N ILE A 152 -18.70 33.17 0.01
CA ILE A 152 -17.87 33.66 1.11
C ILE A 152 -16.42 33.24 0.88
N PRO A 153 -15.44 34.14 0.79
CA PRO A 153 -14.03 33.83 0.62
C PRO A 153 -13.48 33.04 1.80
N CYS A 154 -12.94 31.84 1.54
CA CYS A 154 -12.42 30.92 2.58
C CYS A 154 -11.08 30.29 2.19
N ALA A 155 -10.17 31.07 1.60
CA ALA A 155 -8.84 30.62 1.23
C ALA A 155 -7.97 30.26 2.46
N GLY A 156 -6.96 29.38 2.26
CA GLY A 156 -5.98 29.04 3.29
C GLY A 156 -6.54 28.19 4.44
N GLN A 157 -5.96 28.33 5.62
CA GLN A 157 -6.26 27.53 6.84
C GLN A 157 -7.10 28.30 7.87
N ARG A 158 -7.29 29.61 7.69
CA ARG A 158 -7.94 30.50 8.65
C ARG A 158 -9.36 30.06 8.98
N VAL A 159 -10.12 29.60 7.97
CA VAL A 159 -11.50 29.10 8.09
C VAL A 159 -11.63 27.93 9.09
N TYR A 160 -10.56 27.17 9.32
CA TYR A 160 -10.60 26.01 10.23
C TYR A 160 -10.15 26.33 11.66
N ALA A 161 -9.57 27.48 11.88
CA ALA A 161 -9.02 27.87 13.18
C ALA A 161 -10.14 28.31 14.13
N PRO A 162 -10.24 27.75 15.36
CA PRO A 162 -11.34 28.07 16.29
C PRO A 162 -11.57 29.57 16.51
N ARG A 163 -10.49 30.32 16.64
CA ARG A 163 -10.53 31.77 16.90
C ARG A 163 -11.19 32.64 15.81
N TYR A 164 -11.33 32.10 14.58
CA TYR A 164 -11.94 32.84 13.47
C TYR A 164 -13.31 32.31 13.05
N ARG A 165 -13.81 31.23 13.69
CA ARG A 165 -15.06 30.58 13.29
C ARG A 165 -16.28 31.48 13.44
N SER A 166 -16.34 32.27 14.50
CA SER A 166 -17.42 33.23 14.71
C SER A 166 -17.51 34.28 13.58
N GLU A 167 -16.34 34.77 13.12
CA GLU A 167 -16.25 35.68 11.99
C GLU A 167 -16.81 35.08 10.70
N PHE A 168 -16.42 33.83 10.42
CA PHE A 168 -16.93 33.09 9.24
C PHE A 168 -18.41 32.74 9.35
N LEU A 169 -18.86 32.23 10.50
CA LEU A 169 -20.27 31.90 10.74
C LEU A 169 -21.18 33.12 10.65
N GLY A 170 -20.73 34.28 11.11
CA GLY A 170 -21.47 35.57 11.03
C GLY A 170 -21.75 36.03 9.60
N GLN A 171 -20.95 35.57 8.61
CA GLN A 171 -21.18 35.90 7.20
C GLN A 171 -22.29 35.05 6.55
N ILE A 172 -22.77 34.01 7.20
CA ILE A 172 -23.87 33.19 6.71
C ILE A 172 -25.17 33.75 7.29
N SER A 173 -26.03 34.30 6.44
CA SER A 173 -27.34 34.84 6.85
C SER A 173 -28.34 33.75 7.21
N GLU A 174 -28.35 32.64 6.44
CA GLU A 174 -29.31 31.54 6.60
C GLU A 174 -28.98 30.67 7.82
N VAL A 175 -29.92 30.62 8.77
CA VAL A 175 -29.75 29.97 10.09
C VAL A 175 -29.45 28.47 9.92
N ALA A 176 -30.14 27.75 9.05
CA ALA A 176 -29.98 26.31 8.84
C ALA A 176 -28.57 25.99 8.23
N VAL A 177 -28.08 26.85 7.35
CA VAL A 177 -26.74 26.69 6.75
C VAL A 177 -25.65 26.98 7.79
N ARG A 178 -25.82 28.00 8.61
CA ARG A 178 -24.93 28.29 9.73
C ARG A 178 -24.87 27.10 10.69
N ARG A 179 -26.03 26.53 11.06
CA ARG A 179 -26.09 25.34 11.91
C ARG A 179 -25.36 24.14 11.31
N ARG A 180 -25.48 23.93 10.01
CA ARG A 180 -24.73 22.87 9.30
C ARG A 180 -23.21 23.10 9.37
N ALA A 181 -22.75 24.35 9.23
CA ALA A 181 -21.34 24.68 9.37
C ALA A 181 -20.80 24.42 10.80
N GLU A 182 -21.59 24.77 11.82
CA GLU A 182 -21.27 24.47 13.24
C GLU A 182 -21.11 22.97 13.48
N ILE A 183 -22.03 22.15 12.97
CA ILE A 183 -21.96 20.68 13.08
C ILE A 183 -20.66 20.16 12.44
N TYR A 184 -20.27 20.67 11.27
CA TYR A 184 -19.00 20.24 10.66
C TYR A 184 -17.77 20.74 11.43
N TYR A 185 -17.83 21.87 12.10
CA TYR A 185 -16.75 22.29 12.99
C TYR A 185 -16.63 21.37 14.23
N GLN A 186 -17.75 20.98 14.83
CA GLN A 186 -17.76 20.01 15.94
C GLN A 186 -17.17 18.68 15.48
N GLN A 187 -17.60 18.17 14.32
CA GLN A 187 -17.05 16.95 13.73
C GLN A 187 -15.55 17.06 13.47
N LEU A 188 -15.10 18.21 12.95
CA LEU A 188 -13.68 18.47 12.68
C LEU A 188 -12.84 18.43 13.96
N ASP A 189 -13.34 19.01 15.05
CA ASP A 189 -12.64 19.04 16.33
C ASP A 189 -12.54 17.65 16.97
N GLY A 190 -13.63 16.88 16.95
CA GLY A 190 -13.64 15.50 17.40
C GLY A 190 -12.63 14.63 16.61
N LEU A 191 -12.64 14.73 15.28
CA LEU A 191 -11.69 14.00 14.43
C LEU A 191 -10.23 14.43 14.68
N ARG A 192 -9.98 15.72 14.91
CA ARG A 192 -8.63 16.21 15.25
C ARG A 192 -8.14 15.67 16.58
N SER A 193 -9.02 15.61 17.58
CA SER A 193 -8.72 15.01 18.90
C SER A 193 -8.35 13.54 18.76
N LEU A 194 -9.20 12.74 18.12
CA LEU A 194 -8.95 11.31 17.85
C LEU A 194 -7.66 11.10 17.07
N ARG A 195 -7.42 11.89 16.03
CA ARG A 195 -6.17 11.82 15.27
C ARG A 195 -4.94 12.10 16.13
N GLN A 196 -5.04 13.04 17.07
CA GLN A 196 -3.92 13.33 17.97
C GLN A 196 -3.66 12.19 18.98
N GLN A 197 -4.71 11.51 19.44
CA GLN A 197 -4.59 10.31 20.28
C GLN A 197 -3.88 9.19 19.50
N VAL A 198 -4.43 8.79 18.35
CA VAL A 198 -3.85 7.71 17.53
C VAL A 198 -2.42 8.07 17.07
N ARG A 199 -2.12 9.36 16.85
CA ARG A 199 -0.75 9.80 16.55
C ARG A 199 0.22 9.52 17.70
N ARG A 200 -0.19 9.73 18.96
CA ARG A 200 0.64 9.42 20.13
C ARG A 200 0.89 7.92 20.21
N ASP A 201 -0.17 7.11 20.06
CA ASP A 201 -0.08 5.65 20.14
C ASP A 201 0.79 5.08 19.02
N LEU A 202 0.61 5.58 17.78
CA LEU A 202 1.43 5.23 16.61
C LEU A 202 2.92 5.51 16.85
N LEU A 203 3.25 6.65 17.45
CA LEU A 203 4.64 7.02 17.73
C LEU A 203 5.23 6.20 18.88
N ALA A 204 4.45 5.92 19.92
CA ALA A 204 4.86 5.05 21.03
C ALA A 204 5.16 3.64 20.52
N GLU A 205 4.25 3.05 19.72
CA GLU A 205 4.44 1.73 19.13
C GLU A 205 5.63 1.70 18.17
N SER A 206 5.75 2.71 17.29
CA SER A 206 6.89 2.85 16.38
C SER A 206 8.24 2.90 17.11
N GLY A 207 8.29 3.48 18.31
CA GLY A 207 9.50 3.55 19.15
C GLY A 207 10.08 2.21 19.53
N LYS A 208 9.26 1.15 19.59
CA LYS A 208 9.67 -0.23 19.89
C LYS A 208 10.46 -0.87 18.75
N HIS A 209 10.35 -0.34 17.53
CA HIS A 209 11.04 -0.87 16.35
C HIS A 209 12.39 -0.17 16.11
N GLY A 210 13.48 -0.93 16.08
CA GLY A 210 14.84 -0.40 15.85
C GLY A 210 14.98 0.38 14.53
N ALA A 211 14.21 -0.01 13.50
CA ALA A 211 14.17 0.69 12.22
C ALA A 211 13.72 2.16 12.33
N THR A 212 12.95 2.51 13.36
CA THR A 212 12.46 3.89 13.56
C THR A 212 13.62 4.87 13.75
N LYS A 213 14.59 4.52 14.59
CA LYS A 213 15.80 5.36 14.82
C LYS A 213 16.60 5.51 13.54
N LEU A 214 16.72 4.44 12.77
CA LEU A 214 17.50 4.40 11.55
C LEU A 214 16.85 5.25 10.44
N LEU A 215 15.57 5.07 10.19
CA LEU A 215 14.85 5.79 9.13
C LEU A 215 14.71 7.29 9.40
N ARG A 216 14.63 7.70 10.66
CA ARG A 216 14.58 9.12 11.05
C ARG A 216 15.87 9.90 10.75
N GLN A 217 16.98 9.22 10.48
CA GLN A 217 18.23 9.88 10.06
C GLN A 217 18.17 10.37 8.60
N ILE A 218 17.24 9.85 7.81
CA ILE A 218 17.06 10.28 6.42
C ILE A 218 16.36 11.65 6.43
N PRO A 219 16.96 12.70 5.83
CA PRO A 219 16.35 14.01 5.78
C PRO A 219 14.93 13.95 5.20
N SER A 220 14.00 14.69 5.78
CA SER A 220 12.57 14.71 5.43
C SER A 220 11.77 13.45 5.79
N ILE A 221 12.37 12.44 6.42
CA ILE A 221 11.66 11.33 7.06
C ILE A 221 11.60 11.56 8.57
N GLY A 222 10.57 12.29 9.01
CA GLY A 222 10.28 12.48 10.43
C GLY A 222 9.57 11.27 11.05
N SER A 223 9.29 11.35 12.35
CA SER A 223 8.74 10.23 13.15
C SER A 223 7.49 9.59 12.55
N ILE A 224 6.53 10.40 12.09
CA ILE A 224 5.29 9.88 11.48
C ILE A 224 5.58 9.11 10.18
N ARG A 225 6.43 9.66 9.30
CA ARG A 225 6.78 8.98 8.05
C ARG A 225 7.54 7.69 8.31
N ALA A 226 8.45 7.68 9.28
CA ALA A 226 9.17 6.47 9.69
C ALA A 226 8.20 5.38 10.19
N ALA A 227 7.27 5.73 11.09
CA ALA A 227 6.26 4.81 11.59
C ALA A 227 5.40 4.22 10.46
N LEU A 228 4.90 5.08 9.55
CA LEU A 228 4.08 4.65 8.42
C LEU A 228 4.88 3.80 7.42
N LEU A 229 6.15 4.10 7.16
CA LEU A 229 7.02 3.28 6.31
C LEU A 229 7.19 1.88 6.89
N ILE A 230 7.45 1.77 8.20
CA ILE A 230 7.59 0.47 8.87
C ILE A 230 6.28 -0.31 8.78
N ALA A 231 5.15 0.31 9.10
CA ALA A 231 3.84 -0.32 9.05
C ALA A 231 3.46 -0.83 7.65
N LEU A 232 3.71 -0.03 6.60
CA LEU A 232 3.28 -0.33 5.24
C LEU A 232 4.26 -1.22 4.46
N MET A 233 5.54 -1.13 4.77
CA MET A 233 6.58 -1.96 4.14
C MET A 233 6.81 -3.24 4.93
N GLN A 234 6.60 -3.24 6.25
CA GLN A 234 6.84 -4.31 7.22
C GLN A 234 8.33 -4.67 7.34
N THR A 235 8.96 -5.04 6.25
CA THR A 235 10.40 -5.32 6.15
C THR A 235 10.97 -4.81 4.83
N PRO A 236 12.22 -4.36 4.81
CA PRO A 236 12.87 -3.94 3.57
C PRO A 236 13.23 -5.15 2.68
N HIS A 237 13.37 -6.35 3.26
CA HIS A 237 13.75 -7.58 2.55
C HIS A 237 12.66 -8.08 1.59
N ARG A 238 11.43 -7.65 1.77
CA ARG A 238 10.32 -7.86 0.83
C ARG A 238 10.63 -7.35 -0.59
N PHE A 239 11.49 -6.35 -0.74
CA PHE A 239 11.83 -5.76 -2.03
C PHE A 239 13.27 -6.13 -2.42
N ARG A 240 13.47 -7.01 -3.39
CA ARG A 240 14.82 -7.37 -3.88
C ARG A 240 15.56 -6.17 -4.43
N THR A 241 14.86 -5.30 -5.16
CA THR A 241 15.42 -4.13 -5.84
C THR A 241 14.64 -2.84 -5.57
N LYS A 242 15.28 -1.68 -5.76
CA LYS A 242 14.62 -0.36 -5.73
C LYS A 242 13.44 -0.26 -6.72
N ARG A 243 13.54 -0.95 -7.88
CA ARG A 243 12.48 -0.95 -8.90
C ARG A 243 11.20 -1.62 -8.39
N GLN A 244 11.31 -2.69 -7.62
CA GLN A 244 10.15 -3.33 -6.98
C GLN A 244 9.48 -2.41 -5.96
N LEU A 245 10.26 -1.69 -5.12
CA LEU A 245 9.70 -0.70 -4.21
C LEU A 245 9.03 0.46 -4.97
N TRP A 246 9.63 0.94 -6.06
CA TRP A 246 9.01 1.98 -6.89
C TRP A 246 7.71 1.50 -7.53
N ALA A 247 7.65 0.26 -8.03
CA ALA A 247 6.42 -0.31 -8.57
C ALA A 247 5.34 -0.42 -7.49
N TYR A 248 5.70 -0.95 -6.32
CA TYR A 248 4.77 -1.10 -5.20
C TYR A 248 4.28 0.25 -4.65
N SER A 249 5.12 1.27 -4.62
CA SER A 249 4.78 2.63 -4.17
C SER A 249 4.25 3.55 -5.28
N GLY A 250 3.99 3.04 -6.49
CA GLY A 250 3.47 3.83 -7.60
C GLY A 250 4.39 4.95 -8.09
N LEU A 251 5.70 4.79 -7.88
CA LEU A 251 6.73 5.69 -8.39
C LEU A 251 7.39 5.17 -9.68
N ALA A 252 7.16 3.90 -10.05
CA ALA A 252 7.67 3.32 -11.29
C ALA A 252 6.92 3.84 -12.51
N LEU A 253 7.64 3.97 -13.62
CA LEU A 253 7.04 4.21 -14.94
C LEU A 253 6.40 2.92 -15.44
N LYS A 254 5.20 3.01 -15.98
CA LYS A 254 4.60 1.94 -16.76
C LYS A 254 5.05 2.12 -18.20
N THR A 255 5.90 1.22 -18.68
CA THR A 255 6.30 1.16 -20.08
C THR A 255 5.50 0.06 -20.78
N SER A 256 4.78 0.41 -21.84
CA SER A 256 4.27 -0.55 -22.81
C SER A 256 5.19 -0.48 -24.01
N ALA A 257 5.95 -1.52 -24.25
CA ALA A 257 6.77 -1.63 -25.47
C ALA A 257 6.32 -2.91 -26.19
N SER A 258 5.72 -2.77 -27.36
CA SER A 258 5.70 -3.82 -28.34
C SER A 258 7.07 -3.85 -29.02
N GLY A 259 7.81 -4.93 -28.83
CA GLY A 259 9.09 -5.11 -29.53
C GLY A 259 8.80 -5.43 -31.00
N GLU A 260 8.76 -4.41 -31.83
CA GLU A 260 8.77 -4.62 -33.27
C GLU A 260 10.19 -4.96 -33.72
N TYR A 261 10.33 -6.09 -34.37
CA TYR A 261 11.52 -6.47 -35.08
C TYR A 261 11.31 -6.17 -36.55
N ARG A 262 12.32 -5.62 -37.26
CA ARG A 262 12.34 -5.39 -38.69
C ARG A 262 13.46 -6.19 -39.30
N PHE A 263 13.21 -6.76 -40.47
CA PHE A 263 14.27 -7.32 -41.32
C PHE A 263 14.97 -6.17 -42.04
N GLU A 264 16.24 -5.94 -41.72
CA GLU A 264 17.12 -5.01 -42.44
C GLU A 264 18.37 -5.77 -42.86
N GLU A 265 18.66 -5.76 -44.17
CA GLU A 265 19.81 -6.46 -44.74
C GLU A 265 19.91 -7.95 -44.38
N GLY A 266 18.79 -8.66 -44.39
CA GLY A 266 18.75 -10.10 -44.06
C GLY A 266 18.88 -10.44 -42.56
N GLN A 267 19.00 -9.44 -41.70
CA GLN A 267 19.10 -9.64 -40.24
C GLN A 267 17.90 -9.05 -39.50
N LEU A 268 17.47 -9.76 -38.46
CA LEU A 268 16.37 -9.34 -37.59
C LEU A 268 16.89 -8.28 -36.62
N LYS A 269 16.63 -6.99 -36.92
CA LYS A 269 16.99 -5.87 -36.02
C LYS A 269 15.81 -5.38 -35.24
N ARG A 270 16.02 -5.14 -33.93
CA ARG A 270 14.97 -4.58 -33.05
C ARG A 270 14.72 -3.11 -33.42
N SER A 271 13.47 -2.75 -33.69
CA SER A 271 13.08 -1.37 -33.93
C SER A 271 13.44 -0.46 -32.75
N LYS A 272 14.14 0.65 -33.02
CA LYS A 272 14.47 1.67 -32.02
C LYS A 272 13.28 2.58 -31.64
N LYS A 273 12.15 2.48 -32.32
CA LYS A 273 10.95 3.26 -32.00
C LYS A 273 10.28 2.69 -30.74
N PHE A 274 10.60 3.29 -29.59
CA PHE A 274 9.86 3.06 -28.36
C PHE A 274 8.50 3.74 -28.42
N LEU A 275 7.44 2.96 -28.43
CA LEU A 275 6.12 3.48 -28.20
C LEU A 275 6.02 4.01 -26.77
N ALA A 276 5.56 5.19 -26.67
CA ALA A 276 5.47 6.16 -25.61
C ALA A 276 5.28 5.60 -24.17
N ILE A 277 6.05 6.15 -23.26
CA ILE A 277 5.84 6.12 -21.82
C ILE A 277 4.43 6.64 -21.50
N ARG A 278 3.67 5.93 -20.70
CA ARG A 278 2.24 6.21 -20.49
C ARG A 278 1.86 6.71 -19.12
N GLY A 279 2.81 6.85 -18.22
CA GLY A 279 2.58 7.36 -16.87
C GLY A 279 3.08 6.44 -15.77
N LEU A 280 2.60 6.67 -14.56
CA LEU A 280 2.98 5.88 -13.40
C LEU A 280 2.08 4.65 -13.25
N ASN A 281 2.63 3.60 -12.62
CA ASN A 281 1.87 2.40 -12.29
C ASN A 281 0.60 2.76 -11.48
N VAL A 282 -0.57 2.32 -11.95
CA VAL A 282 -1.88 2.57 -11.33
C VAL A 282 -2.13 1.59 -10.18
N ASN A 283 -1.72 0.32 -10.34
CA ASN A 283 -1.88 -0.69 -9.30
C ASN A 283 -0.71 -0.61 -8.29
N HIS A 284 -0.89 0.18 -7.24
CA HIS A 284 0.15 0.47 -6.25
C HIS A 284 -0.44 0.79 -4.87
N ASN A 285 0.41 0.89 -3.86
CA ASN A 285 0.04 1.39 -2.54
C ASN A 285 0.02 2.94 -2.54
N PRO A 286 -1.16 3.59 -2.49
CA PRO A 286 -1.29 5.05 -2.58
C PRO A 286 -0.72 5.75 -1.34
N ASP A 287 -0.77 5.14 -0.17
CA ASP A 287 -0.27 5.75 1.06
C ASP A 287 1.26 5.84 1.03
N LEU A 288 1.97 4.80 0.58
CA LEU A 288 3.42 4.85 0.35
C LEU A 288 3.81 5.89 -0.70
N LYS A 289 3.05 5.99 -1.80
CA LYS A 289 3.25 7.04 -2.79
C LYS A 289 3.18 8.43 -2.17
N ASN A 290 2.16 8.66 -1.36
CA ASN A 290 1.95 9.95 -0.69
C ASN A 290 3.07 10.25 0.32
N ILE A 291 3.56 9.24 1.06
CA ILE A 291 4.67 9.41 1.99
C ILE A 291 5.94 9.87 1.25
N PHE A 292 6.33 9.18 0.18
CA PHE A 292 7.55 9.53 -0.57
C PHE A 292 7.41 10.85 -1.33
N LYS A 293 6.25 11.14 -1.94
CA LYS A 293 5.99 12.43 -2.56
C LYS A 293 6.00 13.56 -1.54
N GLY A 294 5.36 13.39 -0.39
CA GLY A 294 5.38 14.36 0.70
C GLY A 294 6.77 14.58 1.30
N ALA A 295 7.58 13.53 1.37
CA ALA A 295 8.98 13.64 1.76
C ALA A 295 9.79 14.46 0.73
N ALA A 296 9.59 14.20 -0.57
CA ALA A 296 10.27 14.92 -1.65
C ALA A 296 9.87 16.40 -1.72
N ILE A 297 8.59 16.73 -1.51
CA ILE A 297 8.14 18.15 -1.43
C ILE A 297 8.84 18.87 -0.28
N ARG A 298 8.90 18.26 0.90
CA ARG A 298 9.59 18.83 2.05
C ARG A 298 11.10 18.96 1.81
N ALA A 299 11.71 17.91 1.24
CA ALA A 299 13.13 17.86 0.95
C ALA A 299 13.59 18.89 -0.11
N ALA A 300 12.73 19.20 -1.08
CA ALA A 300 12.99 20.24 -2.06
C ALA A 300 12.92 21.66 -1.50
N ALA A 301 12.20 21.85 -0.37
CA ALA A 301 11.97 23.18 0.24
C ALA A 301 12.92 23.48 1.40
N VAL A 302 13.60 22.48 1.98
CA VAL A 302 14.47 22.66 3.16
C VAL A 302 15.92 22.49 2.77
N PRO A 303 16.81 23.44 3.15
CA PRO A 303 18.25 23.34 2.89
C PRO A 303 18.82 21.99 3.31
N GLY A 304 19.66 21.40 2.47
CA GLY A 304 20.29 20.10 2.71
C GLY A 304 20.61 19.33 1.44
N PRO A 305 21.14 18.11 1.55
CA PRO A 305 21.65 17.35 0.41
C PRO A 305 20.56 17.01 -0.62
N PHE A 306 19.35 16.79 -0.19
CA PHE A 306 18.21 16.54 -1.11
C PHE A 306 17.75 17.77 -1.86
N GLN A 307 17.79 18.95 -1.22
CA GLN A 307 17.47 20.21 -1.86
C GLN A 307 18.52 20.55 -2.93
N GLN A 308 19.81 20.34 -2.62
CA GLN A 308 20.89 20.50 -3.60
C GLN A 308 20.71 19.56 -4.80
N PHE A 309 20.40 18.28 -4.56
CA PHE A 309 20.10 17.33 -5.63
C PHE A 309 18.90 17.78 -6.48
N TYR A 310 17.82 18.27 -5.85
CA TYR A 310 16.67 18.81 -6.56
C TYR A 310 17.02 20.04 -7.41
N ALA A 311 17.80 20.96 -6.85
CA ALA A 311 18.23 22.20 -7.54
C ALA A 311 19.06 21.86 -8.81
N VAL A 312 19.97 20.90 -8.71
CA VAL A 312 20.75 20.43 -9.89
C VAL A 312 19.82 19.87 -10.98
N LEU A 313 18.82 19.05 -10.63
CA LEU A 313 17.87 18.50 -11.61
C LEU A 313 17.07 19.62 -12.32
N VAL A 314 16.69 20.66 -11.60
CA VAL A 314 15.97 21.80 -12.20
C VAL A 314 16.92 22.65 -13.06
N ALA A 315 18.14 22.86 -12.61
CA ALA A 315 19.16 23.62 -13.35
C ALA A 315 19.55 22.93 -14.69
N THR A 316 19.49 21.58 -14.74
CA THR A 316 19.68 20.81 -15.98
C THR A 316 18.44 20.79 -16.90
N GLY A 317 17.43 21.62 -16.65
CA GLY A 317 16.25 21.77 -17.50
C GLY A 317 15.08 20.80 -17.17
N MET A 318 15.17 20.02 -16.10
CA MET A 318 14.07 19.13 -15.73
C MET A 318 12.89 19.94 -15.15
N LYS A 319 11.66 19.66 -15.64
CA LYS A 319 10.45 20.29 -15.10
C LYS A 319 10.33 20.04 -13.58
N PRO A 320 9.98 21.06 -12.75
CA PRO A 320 9.96 20.94 -11.28
C PRO A 320 9.12 19.77 -10.75
N THR A 321 8.03 19.41 -11.44
CA THR A 321 7.20 18.25 -11.10
C THR A 321 7.92 16.92 -11.31
N MET A 322 8.69 16.82 -12.39
CA MET A 322 9.50 15.63 -12.70
C MET A 322 10.72 15.53 -11.80
N ALA A 323 11.38 16.65 -11.49
CA ALA A 323 12.47 16.70 -10.52
C ALA A 323 12.03 16.23 -9.13
N ARG A 324 10.84 16.66 -8.66
CA ARG A 324 10.25 16.15 -7.40
C ARG A 324 9.95 14.65 -7.45
N LEU A 325 9.46 14.12 -8.57
CA LEU A 325 9.23 12.69 -8.73
C LEU A 325 10.55 11.90 -8.70
N THR A 326 11.58 12.41 -9.36
CA THR A 326 12.93 11.83 -9.35
C THR A 326 13.50 11.84 -7.93
N LEU A 327 13.35 12.94 -7.20
CA LEU A 327 13.73 13.02 -5.79
C LEU A 327 12.95 12.01 -4.92
N ALA A 328 11.64 11.85 -5.14
CA ALA A 328 10.85 10.85 -4.41
C ALA A 328 11.35 9.42 -4.64
N ARG A 329 11.72 9.07 -5.88
CA ARG A 329 12.35 7.79 -6.20
C ARG A 329 13.71 7.61 -5.52
N LYS A 330 14.50 8.68 -5.47
CA LYS A 330 15.82 8.66 -4.81
C LYS A 330 15.65 8.44 -3.31
N ILE A 331 14.74 9.16 -2.65
CA ILE A 331 14.41 8.98 -1.23
C ILE A 331 13.95 7.55 -0.96
N ALA A 332 13.06 6.98 -1.79
CA ALA A 332 12.62 5.60 -1.64
C ALA A 332 13.77 4.59 -1.76
N ALA A 333 14.67 4.79 -2.73
CA ALA A 333 15.85 3.93 -2.91
C ALA A 333 16.81 4.01 -1.71
N ILE A 334 17.07 5.20 -1.20
CA ILE A 334 17.90 5.43 0.00
C ILE A 334 17.25 4.79 1.23
N THR A 335 15.93 4.96 1.42
CA THR A 335 15.17 4.32 2.48
C THR A 335 15.37 2.80 2.47
N LEU A 336 15.31 2.19 1.29
CA LEU A 336 15.51 0.75 1.13
C LEU A 336 16.95 0.34 1.49
N ILE A 337 17.96 1.08 1.03
CA ILE A 337 19.37 0.79 1.30
C ILE A 337 19.68 0.92 2.79
N VAL A 338 19.33 2.05 3.38
CA VAL A 338 19.56 2.36 4.79
C VAL A 338 18.92 1.29 5.67
N TRP A 339 17.69 0.93 5.39
CA TRP A 339 16.97 -0.07 6.18
C TRP A 339 17.49 -1.49 5.98
N LYS A 340 17.78 -1.92 4.74
CA LYS A 340 18.32 -3.26 4.46
C LYS A 340 19.68 -3.51 5.07
N LYS A 341 20.56 -2.52 4.95
CA LYS A 341 21.95 -2.65 5.40
C LYS A 341 22.13 -2.30 6.89
N GLY A 342 21.12 -1.72 7.55
CA GLY A 342 21.23 -1.24 8.91
C GLY A 342 22.23 -0.07 9.08
N VAL A 343 22.55 0.64 7.98
CA VAL A 343 23.57 1.69 7.96
C VAL A 343 22.96 3.09 8.13
N ARG A 344 23.76 4.04 8.59
CA ARG A 344 23.32 5.44 8.69
C ARG A 344 23.15 6.07 7.32
N PHE A 345 22.33 7.11 7.26
CA PHE A 345 22.18 7.92 6.05
C PHE A 345 23.50 8.62 5.73
N ASP A 346 23.94 8.50 4.48
CA ASP A 346 25.08 9.20 3.92
C ASP A 346 24.64 9.96 2.66
N ALA A 347 25.01 11.24 2.57
CA ALA A 347 24.72 12.09 1.41
C ALA A 347 25.43 11.59 0.11
N GLN A 348 26.49 10.80 0.22
CA GLN A 348 27.15 10.18 -0.92
C GLN A 348 26.22 9.24 -1.72
N TYR A 349 25.19 8.65 -1.08
CA TYR A 349 24.14 7.90 -1.79
C TYR A 349 23.40 8.72 -2.86
N LEU A 350 23.48 10.04 -2.81
CA LEU A 350 22.93 10.90 -3.85
C LEU A 350 23.81 10.93 -5.10
N LYS A 351 25.11 10.82 -4.95
CA LYS A 351 26.10 10.88 -6.06
C LYS A 351 26.16 9.56 -6.84
N GLN A 352 26.02 8.42 -6.20
CA GLN A 352 26.26 7.08 -6.76
C GLN A 352 25.25 6.59 -7.80
N GLN A 353 24.29 7.39 -8.30
CA GLN A 353 23.25 6.95 -9.24
C GLN A 353 22.90 8.00 -10.29
N ALA A 354 23.85 8.77 -10.75
CA ALA A 354 23.72 9.55 -11.98
C ALA A 354 24.08 8.71 -13.23
N ALA A 355 24.31 7.41 -13.09
CA ALA A 355 24.55 6.47 -14.19
C ALA A 355 23.37 5.50 -14.35
#